data_060a25e14629d48ffe153987ea174983
#
_entry.id   060a25e14629d48ffe153987ea174983
#
_cell.length_a   1.000
_cell.length_b   1.000
_cell.length_c   1.000
_cell.angle_alpha   90.00
_cell.angle_beta   90.00
_cell.angle_gamma   90.00
#
_symmetry.space_group_name_H-M   'P 1'
#
loop_
_entity.id
_entity.type
_entity.pdbx_description
1 polymer ?
#
loop_
_entity_poly.entity_id
_entity_poly.type
_entity_poly.pdbx_seq_one_letter_code
_entity_poly.pdbx_strand_id
1 'polypeptide(L)'
;LQQYIPATGTATDATYRWITEGVTYCLENNTIANPTRVHYKGQVCLDETPINEDFFIRAITFDGVTTYRLFTTWDALTTYYDNAAITALDPSNPADLAKYGIMKYLGGICYYEADIKTYAPTESTSVLRNNWYQLTVNKITKIGLPTPAPEPTPDATMLTIETTVKPWTIQVNGYDL
;
A
#
# COMPACT_ATOMS: atom_id res chain seq x y z
N LEU A 1 -3.39 -7.44 -8.82
CA LEU A 1 -1.97 -7.43 -9.21
C LEU A 1 -1.75 -6.42 -10.31
N GLN A 2 -0.75 -5.57 -10.19
CA GLN A 2 -0.55 -4.52 -11.15
C GLN A 2 0.84 -4.55 -11.74
N GLN A 3 0.91 -4.26 -13.04
CA GLN A 3 2.15 -3.93 -13.71
C GLN A 3 2.41 -2.43 -13.56
N TYR A 4 3.36 -2.06 -12.73
CA TYR A 4 3.89 -0.71 -12.67
C TYR A 4 4.86 -0.49 -13.82
N ILE A 5 4.56 0.47 -14.66
CA ILE A 5 5.53 1.01 -15.63
C ILE A 5 5.98 2.35 -15.02
N PRO A 6 7.22 2.45 -14.52
CA PRO A 6 7.68 3.70 -13.96
C PRO A 6 7.69 4.76 -15.05
N ALA A 7 6.77 5.72 -14.93
CA ALA A 7 6.94 6.99 -15.59
C ALA A 7 7.94 7.81 -14.76
N THR A 8 8.80 8.57 -15.41
CA THR A 8 9.65 9.54 -14.74
C THR A 8 8.74 10.57 -14.04
N GLY A 9 8.60 10.47 -12.72
CA GLY A 9 7.73 11.35 -11.93
C GLY A 9 7.23 10.69 -10.64
N THR A 10 6.56 11.48 -9.81
CA THR A 10 5.94 11.00 -8.58
C THR A 10 4.79 10.05 -8.91
N ALA A 11 4.80 8.83 -8.35
CA ALA A 11 3.71 7.90 -8.52
C ALA A 11 2.43 8.45 -7.88
N THR A 12 1.33 8.43 -8.64
CA THR A 12 0.00 8.81 -8.16
C THR A 12 -0.96 7.65 -8.41
N ASP A 13 -2.14 7.66 -7.81
CA ASP A 13 -3.14 6.62 -8.06
C ASP A 13 -3.45 6.47 -9.57
N ALA A 14 -3.43 7.56 -10.31
CA ALA A 14 -3.66 7.58 -11.77
C ALA A 14 -2.53 6.91 -12.59
N THR A 15 -1.32 6.76 -12.01
CA THR A 15 -0.19 6.08 -12.68
C THR A 15 -0.22 4.58 -12.54
N TYR A 16 -1.06 4.04 -11.64
CA TYR A 16 -1.22 2.61 -11.44
C TYR A 16 -2.38 2.07 -12.26
N ARG A 17 -2.16 0.90 -12.84
CA ARG A 17 -3.24 0.12 -13.45
C ARG A 17 -3.69 -0.95 -12.46
N TRP A 18 -4.76 -0.67 -11.75
CA TRP A 18 -5.32 -1.59 -10.76
C TRP A 18 -6.05 -2.76 -11.43
N ILE A 19 -5.75 -3.97 -10.97
CA ILE A 19 -6.44 -5.18 -11.39
C ILE A 19 -7.07 -5.85 -10.16
N THR A 20 -8.29 -6.31 -10.31
CA THR A 20 -9.05 -6.95 -9.23
C THR A 20 -8.84 -8.46 -9.19
N GLU A 21 -8.56 -9.06 -10.35
CA GLU A 21 -8.39 -10.50 -10.50
C GLU A 21 -7.32 -10.80 -11.54
N GLY A 22 -6.70 -11.96 -11.41
CA GLY A 22 -5.87 -12.52 -12.46
C GLY A 22 -4.39 -12.65 -12.13
N VAL A 23 -3.63 -12.94 -13.14
CA VAL A 23 -2.19 -13.13 -13.13
C VAL A 23 -1.55 -12.03 -13.98
N THR A 24 -0.43 -11.50 -13.51
CA THR A 24 0.38 -10.59 -14.31
C THR A 24 1.80 -11.12 -14.43
N TYR A 25 2.51 -10.63 -15.42
CA TYR A 25 3.91 -10.96 -15.63
C TYR A 25 4.78 -9.83 -15.12
N CYS A 26 5.90 -10.16 -14.51
CA CYS A 26 6.95 -9.22 -14.18
C CYS A 26 8.27 -9.68 -14.80
N LEU A 27 9.16 -8.72 -15.01
CA LEU A 27 10.51 -9.01 -15.46
C LEU A 27 11.34 -9.55 -14.29
N GLU A 28 12.36 -10.35 -14.63
CA GLU A 28 13.41 -10.75 -13.70
C GLU A 28 14.06 -9.52 -13.07
N ASN A 29 14.26 -9.56 -11.77
CA ASN A 29 14.90 -8.49 -11.02
C ASN A 29 15.75 -9.06 -9.89
N ASN A 30 17.05 -8.94 -10.03
CA ASN A 30 18.04 -9.37 -9.03
C ASN A 30 18.58 -8.20 -8.20
N THR A 31 17.98 -7.01 -8.31
CA THR A 31 18.46 -5.80 -7.64
C THR A 31 17.89 -5.72 -6.23
N ILE A 32 18.74 -5.90 -5.23
CA ILE A 32 18.32 -5.80 -3.80
C ILE A 32 17.92 -4.36 -3.45
N ALA A 33 18.58 -3.36 -4.02
CA ALA A 33 18.32 -1.95 -3.75
C ALA A 33 16.95 -1.47 -4.25
N ASN A 34 16.45 -2.09 -5.34
CA ASN A 34 15.16 -1.77 -5.94
C ASN A 34 14.36 -3.06 -6.20
N PRO A 35 13.84 -3.70 -5.17
CA PRO A 35 13.10 -4.94 -5.30
C PRO A 35 11.80 -4.74 -6.09
N THR A 36 11.31 -5.82 -6.68
CA THR A 36 9.98 -5.83 -7.28
C THR A 36 8.93 -5.82 -6.18
N ARG A 37 7.95 -4.92 -6.29
CA ARG A 37 6.90 -4.72 -5.28
C ARG A 37 5.52 -4.91 -5.83
N VAL A 38 4.62 -5.21 -4.92
CA VAL A 38 3.18 -5.21 -5.15
C VAL A 38 2.56 -4.10 -4.32
N HIS A 39 1.73 -3.30 -4.97
CA HIS A 39 0.89 -2.33 -4.30
C HIS A 39 -0.53 -2.88 -4.19
N TYR A 40 -1.12 -2.70 -3.03
CA TYR A 40 -2.51 -3.06 -2.78
C TYR A 40 -3.30 -1.79 -2.52
N LYS A 41 -4.48 -1.72 -3.10
CA LYS A 41 -5.46 -0.66 -2.86
C LYS A 41 -6.60 -1.26 -2.04
N GLY A 42 -6.88 -0.69 -0.89
CA GLY A 42 -7.91 -1.14 0.03
C GLY A 42 -8.97 -0.08 0.28
N GLN A 43 -10.20 -0.52 0.51
CA GLN A 43 -11.30 0.30 0.99
C GLN A 43 -11.35 0.21 2.51
N VAL A 44 -11.32 1.35 3.20
CA VAL A 44 -11.44 1.39 4.65
C VAL A 44 -12.91 1.23 5.04
N CYS A 45 -13.18 0.35 6.00
CA CYS A 45 -14.51 0.14 6.57
C CYS A 45 -14.52 0.56 8.04
N LEU A 46 -15.62 1.13 8.47
CA LEU A 46 -15.95 1.36 9.88
C LEU A 46 -17.14 0.48 10.21
N ASP A 47 -16.98 -0.41 11.20
CA ASP A 47 -18.01 -1.38 11.57
C ASP A 47 -18.62 -2.12 10.34
N GLU A 48 -17.73 -2.66 9.49
CA GLU A 48 -18.05 -3.37 8.24
C GLU A 48 -18.69 -2.50 7.14
N THR A 49 -18.90 -1.21 7.40
CA THR A 49 -19.44 -0.26 6.42
C THR A 49 -18.32 0.49 5.72
N PRO A 50 -18.22 0.42 4.37
CA PRO A 50 -17.21 1.15 3.62
C PRO A 50 -17.35 2.66 3.80
N ILE A 51 -16.24 3.34 4.07
CA ILE A 51 -16.15 4.79 4.02
C ILE A 51 -15.96 5.18 2.56
N ASN A 52 -16.93 5.84 1.95
CA ASN A 52 -16.88 6.26 0.55
C ASN A 52 -16.53 7.74 0.38
N GLU A 53 -16.45 8.46 1.48
CA GLU A 53 -16.10 9.87 1.53
C GLU A 53 -14.65 10.05 1.98
N ASP A 54 -14.14 11.29 1.84
CA ASP A 54 -12.85 11.66 2.40
C ASP A 54 -12.91 11.57 3.93
N PHE A 55 -11.86 11.02 4.53
CA PHE A 55 -11.74 10.97 5.98
C PHE A 55 -10.33 11.36 6.41
N PHE A 56 -10.14 11.59 7.70
CA PHE A 56 -8.89 12.07 8.27
C PHE A 56 -8.43 11.15 9.40
N ILE A 57 -7.12 10.92 9.46
CA ILE A 57 -6.50 10.28 10.62
C ILE A 57 -5.49 11.25 11.20
N ARG A 58 -5.55 11.44 12.52
CA ARG A 58 -4.51 12.14 13.24
C ARG A 58 -3.66 11.17 14.06
N ALA A 59 -2.34 11.23 13.86
CA ALA A 59 -1.35 10.55 14.65
C ALA A 59 -0.80 11.52 15.70
N ILE A 60 -0.80 11.11 16.98
CA ILE A 60 -0.23 11.88 18.08
C ILE A 60 0.75 10.97 18.79
N THR A 61 2.01 11.42 18.90
CA THR A 61 3.04 10.70 19.65
C THR A 61 3.24 11.40 20.99
N PHE A 62 3.07 10.65 22.06
CA PHE A 62 3.35 11.09 23.41
C PHE A 62 4.15 10.01 24.14
N ASP A 63 5.25 10.36 24.76
CA ASP A 63 6.17 9.45 25.48
C ASP A 63 6.54 8.20 24.64
N GLY A 64 6.85 8.41 23.36
CA GLY A 64 7.21 7.33 22.42
C GLY A 64 6.06 6.45 21.96
N VAL A 65 4.82 6.67 22.45
CA VAL A 65 3.63 5.94 22.01
C VAL A 65 2.84 6.79 21.02
N THR A 66 2.63 6.25 19.82
CA THR A 66 1.80 6.90 18.79
C THR A 66 0.38 6.35 18.83
N THR A 67 -0.58 7.23 19.03
CA THR A 67 -2.01 6.93 18.95
C THR A 67 -2.59 7.51 17.68
N TYR A 68 -3.53 6.77 17.09
CA TYR A 68 -4.22 7.16 15.86
C TYR A 68 -5.71 7.35 16.15
N ARG A 69 -6.28 8.42 15.61
CA ARG A 69 -7.71 8.69 15.71
C ARG A 69 -8.29 9.03 14.36
N LEU A 70 -9.35 8.33 13.99
CA LEU A 70 -10.08 8.53 12.74
C LEU A 70 -11.22 9.53 12.94
N PHE A 71 -11.39 10.40 11.95
CA PHE A 71 -12.50 11.36 11.84
C PHE A 71 -13.09 11.28 10.44
N THR A 72 -14.39 11.10 10.36
CA THR A 72 -15.11 10.97 9.09
C THR A 72 -15.30 12.29 8.36
N THR A 73 -15.09 13.43 9.04
CA THR A 73 -15.18 14.77 8.44
C THR A 73 -14.12 15.70 9.02
N TRP A 74 -13.79 16.76 8.29
CA TRP A 74 -12.91 17.82 8.78
C TRP A 74 -13.47 18.54 10.00
N ASP A 75 -14.77 18.83 9.99
CA ASP A 75 -15.46 19.49 11.09
C ASP A 75 -15.43 18.65 12.37
N ALA A 76 -15.57 17.33 12.27
CA ALA A 76 -15.45 16.45 13.43
C ALA A 76 -14.04 16.49 14.04
N LEU A 77 -13.00 16.56 13.21
CA LEU A 77 -11.61 16.68 13.66
C LEU A 77 -11.36 18.01 14.35
N THR A 78 -11.73 19.12 13.72
CA THR A 78 -11.49 20.48 14.24
C THR A 78 -12.27 20.74 15.51
N THR A 79 -13.52 20.28 15.58
CA THR A 79 -14.37 20.36 16.80
C THR A 79 -13.78 19.56 17.94
N TYR A 80 -13.28 18.36 17.66
CA TYR A 80 -12.71 17.49 18.71
C TYR A 80 -11.46 18.10 19.35
N TYR A 81 -10.57 18.71 18.54
CA TYR A 81 -9.32 19.25 19.05
C TYR A 81 -9.44 20.68 19.55
N ASP A 82 -10.48 21.42 19.13
CA ASP A 82 -10.71 22.83 19.50
C ASP A 82 -9.43 23.68 19.46
N ASN A 83 -8.68 23.55 18.34
CA ASN A 83 -7.38 24.16 18.17
C ASN A 83 -7.40 25.10 16.96
N ALA A 84 -7.27 26.41 17.22
CA ALA A 84 -7.33 27.44 16.20
C ALA A 84 -6.29 27.24 15.08
N ALA A 85 -5.08 26.72 15.41
CA ALA A 85 -4.06 26.46 14.40
C ALA A 85 -4.43 25.31 13.47
N ILE A 86 -5.14 24.30 13.97
CA ILE A 86 -5.66 23.19 13.14
C ILE A 86 -6.86 23.67 12.33
N THR A 87 -7.78 24.40 12.95
CA THR A 87 -8.98 24.91 12.27
C THR A 87 -8.65 25.85 11.11
N ALA A 88 -7.52 26.56 11.20
CA ALA A 88 -7.05 27.46 10.15
C ALA A 88 -6.36 26.76 8.98
N LEU A 89 -6.13 25.43 9.04
CA LEU A 89 -5.49 24.70 7.96
C LEU A 89 -6.45 24.48 6.79
N ASP A 90 -5.90 24.48 5.59
CA ASP A 90 -6.60 24.02 4.40
C ASP A 90 -6.60 22.48 4.37
N PRO A 91 -7.77 21.81 4.49
CA PRO A 91 -7.85 20.36 4.45
C PRO A 91 -7.51 19.75 3.08
N SER A 92 -7.30 20.56 2.05
CA SER A 92 -6.82 20.12 0.74
C SER A 92 -5.29 20.14 0.61
N ASN A 93 -4.57 20.72 1.57
CA ASN A 93 -3.11 20.81 1.54
C ASN A 93 -2.45 19.72 2.44
N PRO A 94 -2.01 18.58 1.87
CA PRO A 94 -1.46 17.47 2.66
C PRO A 94 -0.14 17.84 3.37
N ALA A 95 0.65 18.78 2.83
CA ALA A 95 1.91 19.18 3.45
C ALA A 95 1.69 19.97 4.75
N ASP A 96 0.65 20.79 4.81
CA ASP A 96 0.29 21.52 6.03
C ASP A 96 -0.36 20.60 7.06
N LEU A 97 -1.23 19.71 6.62
CA LEU A 97 -1.83 18.68 7.49
C LEU A 97 -0.78 17.81 8.16
N ALA A 98 0.24 17.37 7.41
CA ALA A 98 1.31 16.53 7.92
C ALA A 98 2.09 17.15 9.08
N LYS A 99 2.23 18.48 9.14
CA LYS A 99 2.89 19.20 10.26
C LYS A 99 2.19 18.97 11.59
N TYR A 100 0.90 18.65 11.56
CA TYR A 100 0.07 18.36 12.74
C TYR A 100 -0.23 16.87 12.92
N GLY A 101 0.47 16.00 12.15
CA GLY A 101 0.25 14.57 12.18
C GLY A 101 -1.10 14.16 11.59
N ILE A 102 -1.67 14.98 10.72
CA ILE A 102 -2.96 14.72 10.07
C ILE A 102 -2.73 14.17 8.68
N MET A 103 -3.39 13.08 8.36
CA MET A 103 -3.40 12.44 7.04
C MET A 103 -4.83 12.46 6.49
N LYS A 104 -4.99 12.90 5.24
CA LYS A 104 -6.27 12.87 4.54
C LYS A 104 -6.31 11.68 3.58
N TYR A 105 -7.37 10.90 3.66
CA TYR A 105 -7.65 9.76 2.80
C TYR A 105 -8.79 10.12 1.85
N LEU A 106 -8.60 9.93 0.56
CA LEU A 106 -9.58 10.29 -0.46
C LEU A 106 -10.52 9.11 -0.74
N GLY A 107 -11.83 9.37 -0.66
CA GLY A 107 -12.87 8.39 -0.98
C GLY A 107 -12.78 7.09 -0.19
N GLY A 108 -12.24 7.14 1.04
CA GLY A 108 -12.08 5.96 1.89
C GLY A 108 -10.97 5.01 1.50
N ILE A 109 -10.06 5.40 0.58
CA ILE A 109 -9.03 4.52 0.03
C ILE A 109 -7.73 4.63 0.81
N CYS A 110 -7.10 3.47 1.02
CA CYS A 110 -5.73 3.39 1.53
C CYS A 110 -4.87 2.44 0.68
N TYR A 111 -3.56 2.57 0.81
CA TYR A 111 -2.59 1.86 0.00
C TYR A 111 -1.58 1.14 0.87
N TYR A 112 -1.20 -0.05 0.43
CA TYR A 112 -0.15 -0.86 1.04
C TYR A 112 0.86 -1.24 -0.04
N GLU A 113 2.07 -1.50 0.39
CA GLU A 113 3.10 -2.05 -0.48
C GLU A 113 3.83 -3.19 0.21
N ALA A 114 4.34 -4.12 -0.58
CA ALA A 114 5.18 -5.19 -0.10
C ALA A 114 6.17 -5.65 -1.17
N ASP A 115 7.36 -5.98 -0.71
CA ASP A 115 8.35 -6.63 -1.55
C ASP A 115 7.93 -8.06 -1.88
N ILE A 116 8.15 -8.48 -3.13
CA ILE A 116 8.06 -9.89 -3.48
C ILE A 116 9.30 -10.56 -2.93
N LYS A 117 9.11 -11.53 -2.04
CA LYS A 117 10.20 -12.25 -1.38
C LYS A 117 10.24 -13.71 -1.80
N THR A 118 11.43 -14.23 -1.95
CA THR A 118 11.72 -15.66 -2.11
C THR A 118 12.35 -16.16 -0.82
N TYR A 119 11.84 -17.28 -0.27
CA TYR A 119 12.28 -17.77 1.04
C TYR A 119 13.24 -18.96 0.99
N ALA A 120 13.44 -19.60 -0.15
CA ALA A 120 14.30 -20.77 -0.26
C ALA A 120 15.38 -20.56 -1.32
N PRO A 121 16.63 -20.98 -1.04
CA PRO A 121 17.17 -21.50 0.22
C PRO A 121 17.43 -20.42 1.28
N THR A 122 17.43 -19.14 0.89
CA THR A 122 17.58 -17.97 1.76
C THR A 122 16.56 -16.91 1.38
N GLU A 123 16.12 -16.11 2.34
CA GLU A 123 15.25 -14.97 2.05
C GLU A 123 15.94 -13.99 1.11
N SER A 124 15.27 -13.65 0.03
CA SER A 124 15.75 -12.69 -0.98
C SER A 124 14.58 -11.95 -1.59
N THR A 125 14.80 -10.71 -1.99
CA THR A 125 13.87 -9.88 -2.77
C THR A 125 14.06 -10.04 -4.29
N SER A 126 14.92 -10.97 -4.73
CA SER A 126 15.11 -11.25 -6.14
C SER A 126 13.93 -11.97 -6.75
N VAL A 127 13.46 -11.47 -7.88
CA VAL A 127 12.46 -12.14 -8.73
C VAL A 127 13.17 -12.84 -9.86
N LEU A 128 13.04 -14.17 -9.91
CA LEU A 128 13.70 -15.02 -10.88
C LEU A 128 12.75 -15.41 -12.00
N ARG A 129 13.27 -15.58 -13.22
CA ARG A 129 12.50 -16.08 -14.37
C ARG A 129 11.95 -17.49 -14.13
N ASN A 130 10.92 -17.86 -14.84
CA ASN A 130 10.28 -19.18 -14.78
C ASN A 130 9.75 -19.58 -13.40
N ASN A 131 9.44 -18.59 -12.57
CA ASN A 131 8.78 -18.79 -11.29
C ASN A 131 7.40 -18.13 -11.27
N TRP A 132 6.50 -18.74 -10.54
CA TRP A 132 5.21 -18.19 -10.20
C TRP A 132 5.22 -17.77 -8.74
N TYR A 133 4.97 -16.49 -8.48
CA TYR A 133 4.88 -15.92 -7.15
C TYR A 133 3.41 -15.79 -6.78
N GLN A 134 2.96 -16.61 -5.84
CA GLN A 134 1.62 -16.51 -5.28
C GLN A 134 1.70 -15.71 -3.98
N LEU A 135 1.04 -14.55 -3.97
CA LEU A 135 1.03 -13.64 -2.83
C LEU A 135 -0.31 -13.74 -2.10
N THR A 136 -0.27 -13.97 -0.80
CA THR A 136 -1.45 -14.03 0.06
C THR A 136 -1.33 -13.00 1.17
N VAL A 137 -2.31 -12.12 1.28
CA VAL A 137 -2.41 -11.18 2.40
C VAL A 137 -2.99 -11.93 3.60
N ASN A 138 -2.16 -12.21 4.60
CA ASN A 138 -2.57 -12.96 5.78
C ASN A 138 -3.19 -12.07 6.84
N LYS A 139 -2.70 -10.84 6.98
CA LYS A 139 -3.15 -9.93 8.02
C LYS A 139 -2.90 -8.47 7.64
N ILE A 140 -3.87 -7.63 7.93
CA ILE A 140 -3.75 -6.17 7.93
C ILE A 140 -3.75 -5.72 9.39
N THR A 141 -2.72 -4.99 9.81
CA THR A 141 -2.54 -4.58 11.22
C THR A 141 -2.77 -3.10 11.43
N LYS A 142 -2.63 -2.29 10.38
CA LYS A 142 -2.83 -0.84 10.41
C LYS A 142 -3.50 -0.39 9.12
N ILE A 143 -4.14 0.76 9.15
CA ILE A 143 -4.58 1.43 7.92
C ILE A 143 -3.34 1.82 7.13
N GLY A 144 -3.37 1.55 5.82
CA GLY A 144 -2.29 1.84 4.89
C GLY A 144 -2.06 3.35 4.68
N LEU A 145 -1.23 3.70 3.73
CA LEU A 145 -0.92 5.08 3.40
C LEU A 145 -2.08 5.77 2.68
N PRO A 146 -2.24 7.10 2.79
CA PRO A 146 -3.28 7.85 2.08
C PRO A 146 -3.03 7.96 0.57
N THR A 147 -1.79 7.75 0.13
CA THR A 147 -1.36 7.77 -1.27
C THR A 147 -0.43 6.61 -1.53
N PRO A 148 -0.34 6.11 -2.79
CA PRO A 148 0.70 5.15 -3.14
C PRO A 148 2.07 5.76 -2.85
N ALA A 149 2.95 5.01 -2.18
CA ALA A 149 4.28 5.50 -1.88
C ALA A 149 5.10 5.66 -3.17
N PRO A 150 5.69 6.85 -3.42
CA PRO A 150 6.50 7.08 -4.61
C PRO A 150 7.88 6.40 -4.51
N GLU A 151 8.39 6.31 -3.30
CA GLU A 151 9.63 5.61 -2.96
C GLU A 151 9.32 4.50 -1.98
N PRO A 152 9.84 3.34 -2.24
CA PRO A 152 9.47 2.19 -1.47
C PRO A 152 10.32 2.04 -0.20
N THR A 153 9.76 2.39 0.90
CA THR A 153 10.11 1.85 2.20
C THR A 153 8.89 1.13 2.74
N PRO A 154 8.71 -0.16 2.39
CA PRO A 154 7.56 -0.89 2.87
C PRO A 154 7.60 -0.93 4.39
N ASP A 155 6.57 -0.38 5.03
CA ASP A 155 6.36 -0.61 6.45
C ASP A 155 5.81 -2.02 6.63
N ALA A 156 6.72 -2.98 6.83
CA ALA A 156 6.38 -4.39 7.06
C ALA A 156 5.44 -4.60 8.26
N THR A 157 5.19 -3.56 9.05
CA THR A 157 4.29 -3.62 10.20
C THR A 157 2.82 -3.40 9.82
N MET A 158 2.52 -2.89 8.62
CA MET A 158 1.14 -2.61 8.18
C MET A 158 0.45 -3.83 7.61
N LEU A 159 1.20 -4.70 6.93
CA LEU A 159 0.67 -5.82 6.17
C LEU A 159 1.57 -7.04 6.29
N THR A 160 0.99 -8.19 6.57
CA THR A 160 1.71 -9.48 6.55
C THR A 160 1.34 -10.23 5.28
N ILE A 161 2.33 -10.49 4.44
CA ILE A 161 2.18 -11.21 3.18
C ILE A 161 2.99 -12.49 3.24
N GLU A 162 2.36 -13.58 2.81
CA GLU A 162 3.02 -14.83 2.51
C GLU A 162 3.26 -14.93 1.01
N THR A 163 4.49 -15.24 0.61
CA THR A 163 4.85 -15.48 -0.78
C THR A 163 5.16 -16.96 -0.97
N THR A 164 4.37 -17.65 -1.78
CA THR A 164 4.67 -19.00 -2.23
C THR A 164 5.28 -18.94 -3.62
N VAL A 165 6.48 -19.51 -3.78
CA VAL A 165 7.17 -19.60 -5.05
C VAL A 165 7.00 -21.00 -5.62
N LYS A 166 6.46 -21.09 -6.82
CA LYS A 166 6.31 -22.36 -7.55
C LYS A 166 7.11 -22.28 -8.86
N PRO A 167 7.92 -23.28 -9.19
CA PRO A 167 8.55 -23.36 -10.49
C PRO A 167 7.46 -23.51 -11.57
N TRP A 168 7.58 -22.74 -12.63
CA TRP A 168 6.69 -22.91 -13.78
C TRP A 168 7.17 -24.11 -14.60
N THR A 169 6.43 -25.19 -14.55
CA THR A 169 6.68 -26.35 -15.41
C THR A 169 5.88 -26.16 -16.69
N ILE A 170 6.54 -25.92 -17.80
CA ILE A 170 5.92 -25.94 -19.12
C ILE A 170 5.73 -27.42 -19.48
N GLN A 171 4.49 -27.92 -19.50
CA GLN A 171 4.18 -29.19 -20.15
C GLN A 171 4.20 -28.94 -21.66
N VAL A 172 5.24 -29.37 -22.31
CA VAL A 172 5.28 -29.46 -23.78
C VAL A 172 4.49 -30.71 -24.15
N ASN A 173 3.24 -30.54 -24.50
CA ASN A 173 2.50 -31.60 -25.20
C ASN A 173 3.12 -31.70 -26.60
N GLY A 174 3.96 -32.70 -26.80
CA GLY A 174 4.44 -33.06 -28.13
C GLY A 174 3.28 -33.50 -28.96
N TYR A 175 2.97 -32.77 -30.01
CA TYR A 175 2.17 -33.27 -31.10
C TYR A 175 3.12 -33.97 -32.05
N ASP A 176 3.01 -35.29 -32.16
CA ASP A 176 3.60 -36.03 -33.27
C ASP A 176 2.87 -35.62 -34.55
N LEU A 177 3.61 -35.10 -35.53
CA LEU A 177 3.13 -34.80 -36.88
C LEU A 177 3.24 -36.05 -37.74
#